data_375d18954b882c043e59cd9f367a88a2
#
_entry.id   375d18954b882c043e59cd9f367a88a2
#
_cell.length_a   1.000
_cell.length_b   1.000
_cell.length_c   1.000
_cell.angle_alpha   90.00
_cell.angle_beta   90.00
_cell.angle_gamma   90.00
#
_symmetry.space_group_name_H-M   'P 1'
#
loop_
_entity.id
_entity.type
_entity.pdbx_description
1 polymer ?
#
loop_
_entity_poly.entity_id
_entity_poly.type
_entity_poly.pdbx_seq_one_letter_code
_entity_poly.pdbx_strand_id
1 'polypeptide(L)'
;MTDRPTLRRPPLAVVILAAGIGTRMKSDVPKVLHQVCGRPMLAYVIDAAFSISPERVVVVTGPDQDQIAEILPVGCERAVQYERRGTGDAVRAGLEPLAGFEGDVMVLYGDVPLVHGDFVAGLFQRHLDADAAATLTTVRLDDPAHYGRIVRDADERVARIVEFKDASAGEREIDEINVGLYVFRSDALRPALARLGSDNAQGELYLTDVVHLLIDAEHIVAAFESDDEEMCMGVNSRVELALVNAAMRWRLLERLMLAGVTVEDPDTTFV
;
A
#
# COMPACT_ATOMS: atom_id res chain seq x y z
N MET A 1 30.42 -27.91 7.81
CA MET A 1 29.39 -26.95 8.24
C MET A 1 29.89 -25.58 7.83
N THR A 2 29.46 -25.13 6.67
CA THR A 2 29.77 -23.78 6.16
C THR A 2 28.81 -22.81 6.82
N ASP A 3 29.37 -21.98 7.69
CA ASP A 3 28.68 -20.85 8.31
C ASP A 3 28.19 -19.93 7.17
N ARG A 4 26.90 -19.98 6.84
CA ARG A 4 26.30 -18.96 5.97
C ARG A 4 26.28 -17.68 6.80
N PRO A 5 26.90 -16.59 6.33
CA PRO A 5 26.76 -15.31 7.01
C PRO A 5 25.27 -15.04 7.13
N THR A 6 24.78 -14.81 8.34
CA THR A 6 23.46 -14.25 8.58
C THR A 6 23.42 -12.90 7.88
N LEU A 7 22.86 -12.86 6.68
CA LEU A 7 22.58 -11.61 5.97
C LEU A 7 21.72 -10.77 6.92
N ARG A 8 22.32 -9.72 7.46
CA ARG A 8 21.61 -8.75 8.30
C ARG A 8 20.51 -8.17 7.42
N ARG A 9 19.25 -8.29 7.82
CA ARG A 9 18.15 -7.64 7.10
C ARG A 9 18.50 -6.16 6.94
N PRO A 10 18.35 -5.56 5.74
CA PRO A 10 18.55 -4.13 5.59
C PRO A 10 17.57 -3.37 6.49
N PRO A 11 17.93 -2.15 6.93
CA PRO A 11 17.00 -1.27 7.60
C PRO A 11 15.73 -1.10 6.78
N LEU A 12 14.57 -1.06 7.45
CA LEU A 12 13.28 -0.88 6.80
C LEU A 12 12.59 0.36 7.36
N ALA A 13 12.14 1.25 6.49
CA ALA A 13 11.20 2.31 6.80
C ALA A 13 9.85 2.02 6.14
N VAL A 14 8.75 2.44 6.77
CA VAL A 14 7.41 2.36 6.20
C VAL A 14 6.85 3.75 6.00
N VAL A 15 6.36 4.04 4.79
CA VAL A 15 5.66 5.27 4.43
C VAL A 15 4.20 4.93 4.17
N ILE A 16 3.27 5.49 4.95
CA ILE A 16 1.84 5.26 4.83
C ILE A 16 1.19 6.49 4.20
N LEU A 17 0.58 6.33 3.03
CA LEU A 17 -0.07 7.42 2.30
C LEU A 17 -1.49 7.65 2.83
N ALA A 18 -1.72 8.80 3.44
CA ALA A 18 -3.00 9.18 4.06
C ALA A 18 -3.49 10.58 3.66
N ALA A 19 -2.83 11.27 2.70
CA ALA A 19 -3.13 12.65 2.31
C ALA A 19 -4.37 12.81 1.41
N GLY A 20 -4.99 11.73 0.95
CA GLY A 20 -6.13 11.75 0.05
C GLY A 20 -7.35 12.46 0.66
N ILE A 21 -8.02 13.33 -0.12
CA ILE A 21 -9.19 14.09 0.34
C ILE A 21 -10.42 13.19 0.56
N GLY A 22 -10.58 12.14 -0.26
CA GLY A 22 -11.70 11.21 -0.14
C GLY A 22 -13.06 11.83 -0.49
N THR A 23 -13.15 12.64 -1.53
CA THR A 23 -14.38 13.38 -1.94
C THR A 23 -15.60 12.47 -2.11
N ARG A 24 -15.40 11.21 -2.55
CA ARG A 24 -16.48 10.22 -2.71
C ARG A 24 -17.09 9.77 -1.39
N MET A 25 -16.41 9.99 -0.25
CA MET A 25 -16.95 9.70 1.10
C MET A 25 -18.05 10.68 1.52
N LYS A 26 -18.13 11.87 0.89
CA LYS A 26 -19.08 12.92 1.21
C LYS A 26 -19.12 13.22 2.73
N SER A 27 -17.96 13.50 3.30
CA SER A 27 -17.74 13.66 4.74
C SER A 27 -16.64 14.68 4.99
N ASP A 28 -16.76 15.44 6.09
CA ASP A 28 -15.73 16.36 6.59
C ASP A 28 -14.64 15.61 7.38
N VAL A 29 -14.89 14.33 7.72
CA VAL A 29 -13.90 13.48 8.36
C VAL A 29 -12.92 12.98 7.30
N PRO A 30 -11.60 13.09 7.51
CA PRO A 30 -10.60 12.51 6.61
C PRO A 30 -10.88 11.04 6.31
N LYS A 31 -10.74 10.64 5.04
CA LYS A 31 -11.11 9.30 4.57
C LYS A 31 -10.59 8.17 5.47
N VAL A 32 -9.31 8.25 5.82
CA VAL A 32 -8.61 7.21 6.60
C VAL A 32 -9.01 7.15 8.07
N LEU A 33 -9.79 8.14 8.58
CA LEU A 33 -10.33 8.17 9.93
C LEU A 33 -11.73 7.55 10.04
N HIS A 34 -12.37 7.21 8.91
CA HIS A 34 -13.61 6.44 8.97
C HIS A 34 -13.35 5.08 9.63
N GLN A 35 -14.32 4.67 10.46
CA GLN A 35 -14.16 3.49 11.30
C GLN A 35 -14.54 2.20 10.55
N VAL A 36 -13.72 1.19 10.75
CA VAL A 36 -13.97 -0.21 10.41
C VAL A 36 -13.99 -0.98 11.73
N CYS A 37 -15.09 -1.62 12.07
CA CYS A 37 -15.28 -2.32 13.36
C CYS A 37 -14.81 -1.48 14.56
N GLY A 38 -15.24 -0.21 14.63
CA GLY A 38 -14.98 0.68 15.77
C GLY A 38 -13.59 1.30 15.83
N ARG A 39 -12.69 1.04 14.87
CA ARG A 39 -11.33 1.62 14.81
C ARG A 39 -11.10 2.37 13.49
N PRO A 40 -10.38 3.49 13.47
CA PRO A 40 -10.00 4.16 12.23
C PRO A 40 -9.28 3.21 11.25
N MET A 41 -9.58 3.30 9.95
CA MET A 41 -8.91 2.49 8.93
C MET A 41 -7.39 2.57 9.00
N LEU A 42 -6.86 3.78 9.18
CA LEU A 42 -5.42 4.02 9.29
C LEU A 42 -4.77 3.24 10.44
N ALA A 43 -5.50 3.00 11.54
CA ALA A 43 -4.95 2.29 12.68
C ALA A 43 -4.61 0.82 12.35
N TYR A 44 -5.39 0.16 11.49
CA TYR A 44 -5.07 -1.20 11.03
C TYR A 44 -3.82 -1.24 10.18
N VAL A 45 -3.65 -0.26 9.29
CA VAL A 45 -2.46 -0.17 8.43
C VAL A 45 -1.20 0.12 9.26
N ILE A 46 -1.33 0.98 10.27
CA ILE A 46 -0.23 1.26 11.21
C ILE A 46 0.15 0.01 12.00
N ASP A 47 -0.83 -0.76 12.50
CA ASP A 47 -0.57 -2.02 13.21
C ASP A 47 0.15 -3.03 12.30
N ALA A 48 -0.28 -3.17 11.04
CA ALA A 48 0.38 -4.01 10.05
C ALA A 48 1.83 -3.54 9.80
N ALA A 49 2.07 -2.24 9.70
CA ALA A 49 3.41 -1.69 9.55
C ALA A 49 4.32 -2.02 10.74
N PHE A 50 3.85 -1.83 11.97
CA PHE A 50 4.64 -2.12 13.17
C PHE A 50 4.90 -3.62 13.40
N SER A 51 4.05 -4.51 12.86
CA SER A 51 4.20 -5.96 13.05
C SER A 51 5.53 -6.51 12.51
N ILE A 52 6.13 -5.84 11.53
CA ILE A 52 7.41 -6.23 10.92
C ILE A 52 8.62 -5.49 11.52
N SER A 53 8.39 -4.73 12.61
CA SER A 53 9.43 -4.01 13.35
C SER A 53 10.31 -3.10 12.49
N PRO A 54 9.74 -2.15 11.73
CA PRO A 54 10.51 -1.19 10.95
C PRO A 54 11.29 -0.23 11.86
N GLU A 55 12.39 0.35 11.38
CA GLU A 55 13.15 1.37 12.11
C GLU A 55 12.38 2.70 12.18
N ARG A 56 11.62 3.03 11.13
CA ARG A 56 10.88 4.28 11.00
C ARG A 56 9.50 4.02 10.39
N VAL A 57 8.49 4.70 10.90
CA VAL A 57 7.14 4.75 10.30
C VAL A 57 6.76 6.21 10.08
N VAL A 58 6.47 6.57 8.83
CA VAL A 58 6.07 7.93 8.43
C VAL A 58 4.68 7.88 7.85
N VAL A 59 3.77 8.69 8.38
CA VAL A 59 2.40 8.86 7.87
C VAL A 59 2.30 10.18 7.11
N VAL A 60 1.99 10.11 5.82
CA VAL A 60 1.86 11.27 4.94
C VAL A 60 0.42 11.76 4.98
N THR A 61 0.22 13.00 5.41
CA THR A 61 -1.11 13.64 5.51
C THR A 61 -1.18 14.91 4.65
N GLY A 62 -2.39 15.40 4.41
CA GLY A 62 -2.56 16.74 3.85
C GLY A 62 -2.36 17.83 4.92
N PRO A 63 -2.18 19.11 4.51
CA PRO A 63 -2.00 20.23 5.42
C PRO A 63 -3.25 20.55 6.26
N ASP A 64 -4.42 20.14 5.81
CA ASP A 64 -5.74 20.34 6.38
C ASP A 64 -6.25 19.12 7.20
N GLN A 65 -5.38 18.17 7.53
CA GLN A 65 -5.74 16.90 8.15
C GLN A 65 -5.07 16.70 9.53
N ASP A 66 -5.08 17.75 10.38
CA ASP A 66 -4.48 17.69 11.73
C ASP A 66 -5.13 16.61 12.61
N GLN A 67 -6.40 16.29 12.40
CA GLN A 67 -7.10 15.20 13.09
C GLN A 67 -6.37 13.85 12.95
N ILE A 68 -5.65 13.62 11.85
CA ILE A 68 -4.86 12.39 11.68
C ILE A 68 -3.68 12.40 12.66
N ALA A 69 -3.04 13.55 12.88
CA ALA A 69 -1.91 13.64 13.79
C ALA A 69 -2.29 13.29 15.23
N GLU A 70 -3.52 13.58 15.66
CA GLU A 70 -4.03 13.33 17.01
C GLU A 70 -4.13 11.82 17.33
N ILE A 71 -4.28 10.97 16.31
CA ILE A 71 -4.44 9.52 16.49
C ILE A 71 -3.16 8.73 16.22
N LEU A 72 -2.06 9.40 15.79
CA LEU A 72 -0.82 8.69 15.51
C LEU A 72 -0.19 8.16 16.81
N PRO A 73 0.14 6.87 16.88
CA PRO A 73 0.80 6.31 18.05
C PRO A 73 2.26 6.80 18.16
N VAL A 74 2.82 6.63 19.35
CA VAL A 74 4.26 6.85 19.58
C VAL A 74 5.07 5.98 18.62
N GLY A 75 6.07 6.57 17.98
CA GLY A 75 6.89 5.91 16.96
C GLY A 75 6.46 6.17 15.52
N CYS A 76 5.31 6.83 15.31
CA CYS A 76 4.94 7.38 14.00
C CYS A 76 5.41 8.82 13.87
N GLU A 77 5.99 9.13 12.71
CA GLU A 77 6.31 10.49 12.29
C GLU A 77 5.25 10.97 11.29
N ARG A 78 4.95 12.26 11.30
CA ARG A 78 4.07 12.89 10.33
C ARG A 78 4.89 13.61 9.28
N ALA A 79 4.59 13.37 8.00
CA ALA A 79 5.00 14.20 6.87
C ALA A 79 3.78 14.86 6.25
N VAL A 80 3.95 16.06 5.66
CA VAL A 80 2.84 16.80 5.07
C VAL A 80 3.04 16.95 3.56
N GLN A 81 2.11 16.40 2.79
CA GLN A 81 2.00 16.67 1.37
C GLN A 81 1.21 17.97 1.17
N TYR A 82 1.91 19.08 0.97
CA TYR A 82 1.30 20.40 0.83
C TYR A 82 0.49 20.55 -0.47
N GLU A 83 1.01 20.02 -1.55
CA GLU A 83 0.35 19.98 -2.86
C GLU A 83 0.04 18.53 -3.22
N ARG A 84 -1.25 18.22 -3.42
CA ARG A 84 -1.69 16.86 -3.74
C ARG A 84 -1.50 16.55 -5.24
N ARG A 85 -0.24 16.45 -5.67
CA ARG A 85 0.13 16.23 -7.08
C ARG A 85 0.23 14.75 -7.45
N GLY A 86 -0.34 13.85 -6.68
CA GLY A 86 -0.34 12.42 -6.94
C GLY A 86 0.41 11.60 -5.90
N THR A 87 0.43 10.27 -6.10
CA THR A 87 1.00 9.30 -5.16
C THR A 87 2.54 9.36 -5.10
N GLY A 88 3.20 9.64 -6.21
CA GLY A 88 4.65 9.84 -6.23
C GLY A 88 5.08 11.08 -5.44
N ASP A 89 4.30 12.16 -5.49
CA ASP A 89 4.54 13.35 -4.68
C ASP A 89 4.31 13.09 -3.18
N ALA A 90 3.29 12.29 -2.85
CA ALA A 90 3.07 11.85 -1.47
C ALA A 90 4.26 11.04 -0.92
N VAL A 91 4.83 10.13 -1.72
CA VAL A 91 6.04 9.40 -1.31
C VAL A 91 7.23 10.33 -1.16
N ARG A 92 7.41 11.35 -2.04
CA ARG A 92 8.46 12.37 -1.85
C ARG A 92 8.34 13.06 -0.49
N ALA A 93 7.14 13.51 -0.12
CA ALA A 93 6.89 14.11 1.19
C ALA A 93 7.22 13.13 2.33
N GLY A 94 6.83 11.85 2.19
CA GLY A 94 7.14 10.80 3.16
C GLY A 94 8.63 10.50 3.32
N LEU A 95 9.45 10.79 2.30
CA LEU A 95 10.89 10.59 2.33
C LEU A 95 11.66 11.78 2.93
N GLU A 96 11.03 12.93 3.17
CA GLU A 96 11.68 14.09 3.80
C GLU A 96 12.18 13.79 5.23
N PRO A 97 11.37 13.22 6.14
CA PRO A 97 11.87 12.81 7.45
C PRO A 97 12.93 11.71 7.35
N LEU A 98 12.93 10.93 6.29
CA LEU A 98 13.87 9.84 6.03
C LEU A 98 15.14 10.31 5.30
N ALA A 99 15.50 11.61 5.35
CA ALA A 99 16.74 12.12 4.77
C ALA A 99 17.95 11.38 5.37
N GLY A 100 18.80 10.81 4.50
CA GLY A 100 19.96 10.01 4.92
C GLY A 100 19.64 8.57 5.35
N PHE A 101 18.39 8.13 5.32
CA PHE A 101 18.04 6.73 5.54
C PHE A 101 18.54 5.88 4.37
N GLU A 102 19.33 4.85 4.68
CA GLU A 102 19.85 3.85 3.76
C GLU A 102 19.24 2.49 4.10
N GLY A 103 18.43 1.94 3.21
CA GLY A 103 17.71 0.69 3.41
C GLY A 103 16.51 0.60 2.47
N ASP A 104 15.53 -0.20 2.87
CA ASP A 104 14.32 -0.40 2.10
C ASP A 104 13.18 0.48 2.60
N VAL A 105 12.33 0.91 1.69
CA VAL A 105 11.14 1.73 1.97
C VAL A 105 9.91 0.97 1.51
N MET A 106 9.08 0.58 2.46
CA MET A 106 7.75 0.02 2.16
C MET A 106 6.75 1.15 2.06
N VAL A 107 5.92 1.13 1.02
CA VAL A 107 4.83 2.09 0.82
C VAL A 107 3.51 1.37 0.99
N LEU A 108 2.69 1.86 1.92
CA LEU A 108 1.35 1.37 2.21
C LEU A 108 0.32 2.49 2.01
N TYR A 109 -0.93 2.11 1.75
CA TYR A 109 -2.04 3.06 1.64
C TYR A 109 -2.92 2.99 2.89
N GLY A 110 -3.17 4.12 3.52
CA GLY A 110 -3.94 4.24 4.77
C GLY A 110 -5.42 3.90 4.64
N ASP A 111 -5.92 3.69 3.43
CA ASP A 111 -7.29 3.33 3.10
C ASP A 111 -7.46 1.85 2.70
N VAL A 112 -6.45 1.00 2.93
CA VAL A 112 -6.49 -0.46 2.72
C VAL A 112 -6.43 -1.18 4.07
N PRO A 113 -7.49 -1.13 4.90
CA PRO A 113 -7.44 -1.55 6.30
C PRO A 113 -7.41 -3.07 6.51
N LEU A 114 -7.65 -3.86 5.46
CA LEU A 114 -7.59 -5.32 5.54
C LEU A 114 -6.16 -5.88 5.38
N VAL A 115 -5.18 -5.02 5.09
CA VAL A 115 -3.76 -5.40 5.10
C VAL A 115 -3.37 -5.88 6.51
N HIS A 116 -2.60 -6.95 6.59
CA HIS A 116 -2.21 -7.57 7.87
C HIS A 116 -0.71 -7.90 7.92
N GLY A 117 -0.21 -8.17 9.14
CA GLY A 117 1.22 -8.34 9.40
C GLY A 117 1.90 -9.43 8.58
N ASP A 118 1.27 -10.60 8.46
CA ASP A 118 1.85 -11.71 7.69
C ASP A 118 2.00 -11.36 6.21
N PHE A 119 1.05 -10.59 5.67
CA PHE A 119 1.11 -10.12 4.29
C PHE A 119 2.30 -9.17 4.06
N VAL A 120 2.43 -8.12 4.90
CA VAL A 120 3.55 -7.17 4.75
C VAL A 120 4.90 -7.83 4.98
N ALA A 121 4.96 -8.84 5.88
CA ALA A 121 6.14 -9.66 6.07
C ALA A 121 6.49 -10.49 4.83
N GLY A 122 5.50 -11.11 4.19
CA GLY A 122 5.65 -11.87 2.95
C GLY A 122 6.12 -11.00 1.78
N LEU A 123 5.52 -9.80 1.62
CA LEU A 123 5.92 -8.82 0.62
C LEU A 123 7.39 -8.40 0.82
N PHE A 124 7.79 -8.10 2.06
CA PHE A 124 9.18 -7.73 2.36
C PHE A 124 10.13 -8.92 2.13
N GLN A 125 9.75 -10.12 2.53
CA GLN A 125 10.57 -11.32 2.29
C GLN A 125 10.76 -11.58 0.78
N ARG A 126 9.70 -11.44 -0.02
CA ARG A 126 9.78 -11.54 -1.49
C ARG A 126 10.75 -10.53 -2.09
N HIS A 127 10.76 -9.30 -1.55
CA HIS A 127 11.69 -8.24 -1.97
C HIS A 127 13.15 -8.65 -1.73
N LEU A 128 13.45 -9.17 -0.55
CA LEU A 128 14.77 -9.63 -0.18
C LEU A 128 15.23 -10.84 -1.00
N ASP A 129 14.34 -11.83 -1.19
CA ASP A 129 14.65 -13.06 -1.93
C ASP A 129 14.95 -12.79 -3.42
N ALA A 130 14.32 -11.77 -3.99
CA ALA A 130 14.53 -11.35 -5.37
C ALA A 130 15.72 -10.41 -5.55
N ASP A 131 16.34 -9.92 -4.47
CA ASP A 131 17.33 -8.82 -4.50
C ASP A 131 16.84 -7.65 -5.38
N ALA A 132 15.56 -7.31 -5.23
CA ALA A 132 14.87 -6.38 -6.13
C ALA A 132 15.12 -4.92 -5.74
N ALA A 133 15.12 -4.02 -6.72
CA ALA A 133 15.06 -2.58 -6.49
C ALA A 133 13.63 -2.11 -6.18
N ALA A 134 12.64 -2.84 -6.68
CA ALA A 134 11.24 -2.67 -6.34
C ALA A 134 10.53 -4.02 -6.31
N THR A 135 9.59 -4.15 -5.37
CA THR A 135 8.61 -5.25 -5.34
C THR A 135 7.23 -4.65 -5.20
N LEU A 136 6.33 -5.02 -6.08
CA LEU A 136 4.95 -4.58 -6.08
C LEU A 136 4.00 -5.73 -5.75
N THR A 137 2.88 -5.41 -5.13
CA THR A 137 1.82 -6.38 -4.87
C THR A 137 0.85 -6.42 -6.03
N THR A 138 0.54 -7.63 -6.49
CA THR A 138 -0.47 -7.89 -7.53
C THR A 138 -1.54 -8.86 -7.02
N VAL A 139 -2.71 -8.81 -7.63
CA VAL A 139 -3.78 -9.78 -7.43
C VAL A 139 -4.54 -9.93 -8.76
N ARG A 140 -5.11 -11.11 -8.98
CA ARG A 140 -6.01 -11.35 -10.12
C ARG A 140 -7.45 -11.24 -9.64
N LEU A 141 -8.26 -10.45 -10.35
CA LEU A 141 -9.67 -10.23 -10.04
C LEU A 141 -10.53 -10.56 -11.25
N ASP A 142 -11.67 -11.21 -11.03
CA ASP A 142 -12.69 -11.44 -12.08
C ASP A 142 -13.23 -10.11 -12.64
N ASP A 143 -13.38 -9.09 -11.80
CA ASP A 143 -13.71 -7.72 -12.20
C ASP A 143 -12.62 -6.75 -11.71
N PRO A 144 -11.62 -6.43 -12.55
CA PRO A 144 -10.52 -5.53 -12.19
C PRO A 144 -10.93 -4.07 -12.00
N ALA A 145 -12.18 -3.69 -12.25
CA ALA A 145 -12.75 -2.36 -12.08
C ALA A 145 -11.79 -1.23 -12.55
N HIS A 146 -11.50 -0.26 -11.67
CA HIS A 146 -10.69 0.93 -11.98
C HIS A 146 -9.24 0.84 -11.46
N TYR A 147 -8.77 -0.36 -11.12
CA TYR A 147 -7.38 -0.54 -10.68
C TYR A 147 -6.39 -0.39 -11.84
N GLY A 148 -5.14 -0.04 -11.56
CA GLY A 148 -4.03 -0.12 -12.51
C GLY A 148 -3.77 -1.56 -12.94
N ARG A 149 -3.40 -1.77 -14.19
CA ARG A 149 -3.14 -3.09 -14.78
C ARG A 149 -1.65 -3.40 -14.78
N ILE A 150 -1.31 -4.65 -14.53
CA ILE A 150 0.05 -5.17 -14.64
C ILE A 150 0.26 -5.67 -16.05
N VAL A 151 1.14 -5.02 -16.78
CA VAL A 151 1.56 -5.48 -18.10
C VAL A 151 2.83 -6.30 -17.94
N ARG A 152 2.82 -7.54 -18.45
CA ARG A 152 3.98 -8.43 -18.42
C ARG A 152 4.63 -8.51 -19.81
N ASP A 153 5.93 -8.77 -19.83
CA ASP A 153 6.68 -9.05 -21.05
C ASP A 153 6.54 -10.53 -21.48
N ALA A 154 7.24 -10.91 -22.54
CA ALA A 154 7.21 -12.28 -23.08
C ALA A 154 7.85 -13.33 -22.11
N ASP A 155 8.62 -12.88 -21.13
CA ASP A 155 9.23 -13.72 -20.10
C ASP A 155 8.43 -13.70 -18.79
N GLU A 156 7.17 -13.24 -18.82
CA GLU A 156 6.26 -13.12 -17.67
C GLU A 156 6.77 -12.16 -16.57
N ARG A 157 7.70 -11.25 -16.89
CA ARG A 157 8.18 -10.24 -15.97
C ARG A 157 7.30 -9.00 -16.03
N VAL A 158 7.22 -8.28 -14.94
CA VAL A 158 6.55 -6.96 -14.92
C VAL A 158 7.26 -6.03 -15.91
N ALA A 159 6.56 -5.59 -16.95
CA ALA A 159 7.06 -4.61 -17.91
C ALA A 159 6.66 -3.18 -17.53
N ARG A 160 5.44 -2.99 -17.06
CA ARG A 160 4.93 -1.69 -16.57
C ARG A 160 3.61 -1.84 -15.84
N ILE A 161 3.22 -0.79 -15.14
CA ILE A 161 1.87 -0.61 -14.59
C ILE A 161 1.17 0.46 -15.43
N VAL A 162 -0.07 0.21 -15.84
CA VAL A 162 -0.89 1.18 -16.57
C VAL A 162 -2.11 1.53 -15.74
N GLU A 163 -2.25 2.80 -15.39
CA GLU A 163 -3.44 3.28 -14.67
C GLU A 163 -4.68 3.16 -15.56
N PHE A 164 -5.84 2.83 -14.97
CA PHE A 164 -7.07 2.55 -15.71
C PHE A 164 -7.45 3.65 -16.71
N LYS A 165 -7.22 4.92 -16.36
CA LYS A 165 -7.58 6.05 -17.22
C LYS A 165 -6.68 6.18 -18.44
N ASP A 166 -5.44 5.70 -18.34
CA ASP A 166 -4.42 5.72 -19.40
C ASP A 166 -4.41 4.40 -20.18
N ALA A 167 -5.10 3.36 -19.69
CA ALA A 167 -5.13 2.03 -20.29
C ALA A 167 -5.92 2.00 -21.60
N SER A 168 -5.34 1.38 -22.63
CA SER A 168 -6.02 1.01 -23.87
C SER A 168 -7.14 -0.02 -23.63
N ALA A 169 -8.02 -0.23 -24.61
CA ALA A 169 -9.09 -1.22 -24.49
C ALA A 169 -8.55 -2.63 -24.20
N GLY A 170 -7.45 -3.04 -24.86
CA GLY A 170 -6.85 -4.35 -24.61
C GLY A 170 -6.21 -4.47 -23.23
N GLU A 171 -5.60 -3.40 -22.73
CA GLU A 171 -5.00 -3.41 -21.39
C GLU A 171 -6.05 -3.46 -20.28
N ARG A 172 -7.25 -2.92 -20.51
CA ARG A 172 -8.36 -3.00 -19.54
C ARG A 172 -8.88 -4.41 -19.34
N GLU A 173 -8.67 -5.32 -20.30
CA GLU A 173 -9.06 -6.73 -20.21
C GLU A 173 -8.07 -7.56 -19.34
N ILE A 174 -6.92 -7.01 -18.96
CA ILE A 174 -5.97 -7.68 -18.07
C ILE A 174 -6.62 -7.84 -16.70
N ASP A 175 -6.63 -9.05 -16.16
CA ASP A 175 -7.19 -9.41 -14.87
C ASP A 175 -6.24 -9.12 -13.68
N GLU A 176 -4.92 -9.05 -13.96
CA GLU A 176 -3.92 -8.76 -12.95
C GLU A 176 -3.81 -7.26 -12.67
N ILE A 177 -4.07 -6.90 -11.43
CA ILE A 177 -4.11 -5.51 -10.97
C ILE A 177 -2.93 -5.15 -10.07
N ASN A 178 -2.63 -3.85 -10.03
CA ASN A 178 -1.73 -3.26 -9.06
C ASN A 178 -2.51 -2.91 -7.79
N VAL A 179 -2.12 -3.51 -6.66
CA VAL A 179 -2.74 -3.25 -5.35
C VAL A 179 -2.30 -1.91 -4.76
N GLY A 180 -1.10 -1.44 -5.14
CA GLY A 180 -0.56 -0.19 -4.62
C GLY A 180 0.35 -0.36 -3.40
N LEU A 181 0.64 -1.57 -2.95
CA LEU A 181 1.58 -1.84 -1.87
C LEU A 181 2.94 -2.21 -2.47
N TYR A 182 4.00 -1.55 -1.98
CA TYR A 182 5.34 -1.67 -2.58
C TYR A 182 6.42 -1.78 -1.52
N VAL A 183 7.55 -2.37 -1.92
CA VAL A 183 8.85 -2.18 -1.26
C VAL A 183 9.84 -1.71 -2.30
N PHE A 184 10.62 -0.71 -1.95
CA PHE A 184 11.67 -0.14 -2.81
C PHE A 184 12.98 -0.06 -2.05
N ARG A 185 14.09 -0.28 -2.73
CA ARG A 185 15.38 0.18 -2.21
C ARG A 185 15.45 1.71 -2.28
N SER A 186 15.87 2.33 -1.19
CA SER A 186 15.89 3.81 -1.09
C SER A 186 16.83 4.48 -2.10
N ASP A 187 17.95 3.82 -2.43
CA ASP A 187 18.93 4.29 -3.40
C ASP A 187 18.39 4.30 -4.85
N ALA A 188 17.48 3.38 -5.18
CA ALA A 188 16.82 3.31 -6.47
C ALA A 188 15.55 4.20 -6.52
N LEU A 189 14.79 4.26 -5.42
CA LEU A 189 13.55 5.03 -5.33
C LEU A 189 13.78 6.54 -5.48
N ARG A 190 14.75 7.11 -4.76
CA ARG A 190 14.97 8.57 -4.73
C ARG A 190 15.28 9.16 -6.10
N PRO A 191 16.22 8.61 -6.90
CA PRO A 191 16.49 9.10 -8.25
C PRO A 191 15.30 8.93 -9.19
N ALA A 192 14.56 7.82 -9.09
CA ALA A 192 13.37 7.57 -9.92
C ALA A 192 12.24 8.58 -9.60
N LEU A 193 11.95 8.84 -8.33
CA LEU A 193 10.98 9.87 -7.95
C LEU A 193 11.36 11.25 -8.51
N ALA A 194 12.64 11.63 -8.52
CA ALA A 194 13.08 12.91 -9.06
C ALA A 194 12.80 13.08 -10.56
N ARG A 195 12.64 11.95 -11.30
CA ARG A 195 12.38 11.91 -12.76
C ARG A 195 10.89 11.81 -13.10
N LEU A 196 9.99 11.67 -12.12
CA LEU A 196 8.56 11.58 -12.39
C LEU A 196 8.04 12.81 -13.15
N GLY A 197 7.29 12.52 -14.21
CA GLY A 197 6.53 13.49 -14.98
C GLY A 197 5.04 13.48 -14.61
N SER A 198 4.28 14.39 -15.19
CA SER A 198 2.82 14.48 -15.05
C SER A 198 2.10 14.42 -16.41
N ASP A 199 2.75 13.88 -17.44
CA ASP A 199 2.17 13.71 -18.77
C ASP A 199 1.31 12.44 -18.82
N ASN A 200 0.15 12.51 -18.14
CA ASN A 200 -0.83 11.44 -18.03
C ASN A 200 -2.25 12.01 -17.93
N ALA A 201 -3.26 11.16 -17.99
CA ALA A 201 -4.67 11.56 -18.02
C ALA A 201 -5.14 12.39 -16.82
N GLN A 202 -4.43 12.34 -15.69
CA GLN A 202 -4.76 13.09 -14.47
C GLN A 202 -3.85 14.29 -14.22
N GLY A 203 -2.73 14.43 -14.95
CA GLY A 203 -1.73 15.46 -14.70
C GLY A 203 -1.01 15.30 -13.36
N GLU A 204 -0.90 14.08 -12.86
CA GLU A 204 -0.36 13.74 -11.54
C GLU A 204 1.00 13.03 -11.64
N LEU A 205 1.75 13.07 -10.55
CA LEU A 205 2.98 12.30 -10.40
C LEU A 205 2.62 10.90 -9.87
N TYR A 206 2.51 9.92 -10.76
CA TYR A 206 2.16 8.57 -10.38
C TYR A 206 3.34 7.81 -9.77
N LEU A 207 3.11 7.16 -8.62
CA LEU A 207 4.11 6.25 -8.05
C LEU A 207 4.34 5.03 -8.95
N THR A 208 3.32 4.62 -9.69
CA THR A 208 3.38 3.51 -10.65
C THR A 208 4.40 3.73 -11.75
N ASP A 209 4.68 5.00 -12.13
CA ASP A 209 5.70 5.33 -13.12
C ASP A 209 7.13 5.07 -12.61
N VAL A 210 7.34 5.04 -11.28
CA VAL A 210 8.63 4.65 -10.69
C VAL A 210 9.02 3.24 -11.11
N VAL A 211 8.05 2.32 -11.18
CA VAL A 211 8.29 0.93 -11.59
C VAL A 211 8.85 0.88 -13.01
N HIS A 212 8.24 1.62 -13.93
CA HIS A 212 8.73 1.71 -15.31
C HIS A 212 10.13 2.32 -15.39
N LEU A 213 10.38 3.43 -14.66
CA LEU A 213 11.69 4.07 -14.62
C LEU A 213 12.80 3.16 -14.08
N LEU A 214 12.46 2.26 -13.14
CA LEU A 214 13.41 1.27 -12.61
C LEU A 214 13.69 0.16 -13.61
N ILE A 215 12.68 -0.31 -14.35
CA ILE A 215 12.84 -1.31 -15.41
C ILE A 215 13.72 -0.74 -16.53
N ASP A 216 13.47 0.49 -16.97
CA ASP A 216 14.29 1.18 -17.99
C ASP A 216 15.73 1.37 -17.57
N ALA A 217 15.99 1.47 -16.26
CA ALA A 217 17.34 1.53 -15.69
C ALA A 217 17.96 0.15 -15.42
N GLU A 218 17.35 -0.93 -15.97
CA GLU A 218 17.79 -2.33 -15.84
C GLU A 218 17.82 -2.86 -14.39
N HIS A 219 17.04 -2.25 -13.49
CA HIS A 219 16.86 -2.77 -12.14
C HIS A 219 15.89 -3.95 -12.10
N ILE A 220 16.13 -4.86 -11.16
CA ILE A 220 15.21 -5.98 -10.90
C ILE A 220 13.93 -5.44 -10.24
N VAL A 221 12.79 -5.70 -10.88
CA VAL A 221 11.46 -5.47 -10.33
C VAL A 221 10.76 -6.81 -10.15
N ALA A 222 10.32 -7.10 -8.92
CA ALA A 222 9.61 -8.32 -8.58
C ALA A 222 8.12 -8.06 -8.35
N ALA A 223 7.30 -9.06 -8.60
CA ALA A 223 5.90 -9.09 -8.17
C ALA A 223 5.73 -10.04 -6.98
N PHE A 224 4.85 -9.66 -6.08
CA PHE A 224 4.30 -10.48 -5.01
C PHE A 224 2.81 -10.64 -5.29
N GLU A 225 2.45 -11.73 -5.97
CA GLU A 225 1.07 -12.07 -6.30
C GLU A 225 0.39 -12.63 -5.05
N SER A 226 -0.78 -12.08 -4.72
CA SER A 226 -1.60 -12.48 -3.57
C SER A 226 -2.83 -13.22 -4.03
N ASP A 227 -3.18 -14.29 -3.31
CA ASP A 227 -4.46 -15.00 -3.46
C ASP A 227 -5.57 -14.37 -2.59
N ASP A 228 -5.25 -13.41 -1.70
CA ASP A 228 -6.21 -12.71 -0.83
C ASP A 228 -6.73 -11.45 -1.53
N GLU A 229 -7.82 -11.61 -2.30
CA GLU A 229 -8.49 -10.50 -2.99
C GLU A 229 -9.07 -9.48 -2.00
N GLU A 230 -9.55 -9.91 -0.83
CA GLU A 230 -10.13 -9.01 0.17
C GLU A 230 -9.11 -8.03 0.75
N MET A 231 -7.85 -8.49 0.90
CA MET A 231 -6.77 -7.66 1.42
C MET A 231 -6.55 -6.40 0.56
N CYS A 232 -6.86 -6.48 -0.75
CA CYS A 232 -6.67 -5.39 -1.71
C CYS A 232 -7.79 -4.34 -1.67
N MET A 233 -8.85 -4.55 -0.88
CA MET A 233 -10.02 -3.67 -0.86
C MET A 233 -9.69 -2.30 -0.27
N GLY A 234 -9.49 -1.32 -1.16
CA GLY A 234 -9.34 0.07 -0.80
C GLY A 234 -10.71 0.74 -0.57
N VAL A 235 -10.81 1.59 0.45
CA VAL A 235 -12.04 2.31 0.77
C VAL A 235 -12.03 3.71 0.17
N ASN A 236 -12.87 3.96 -0.82
CA ASN A 236 -13.03 5.26 -1.47
C ASN A 236 -14.45 5.82 -1.38
N SER A 237 -15.43 4.96 -1.03
CA SER A 237 -16.84 5.31 -0.91
C SER A 237 -17.46 4.64 0.31
N ARG A 238 -18.69 5.07 0.67
CA ARG A 238 -19.48 4.43 1.76
C ARG A 238 -19.86 2.99 1.44
N VAL A 239 -19.96 2.63 0.17
CA VAL A 239 -20.26 1.25 -0.25
C VAL A 239 -19.06 0.34 0.05
N GLU A 240 -17.86 0.76 -0.41
CA GLU A 240 -16.62 0.01 -0.13
C GLU A 240 -16.33 -0.05 1.39
N LEU A 241 -16.63 1.02 2.14
CA LEU A 241 -16.53 1.01 3.61
C LEU A 241 -17.44 -0.07 4.23
N ALA A 242 -18.66 -0.23 3.72
CA ALA A 242 -19.58 -1.27 4.23
C ALA A 242 -19.07 -2.68 3.92
N LEU A 243 -18.52 -2.91 2.72
CA LEU A 243 -17.93 -4.20 2.33
C LEU A 243 -16.73 -4.55 3.21
N VAL A 244 -15.81 -3.59 3.38
CA VAL A 244 -14.62 -3.76 4.24
C VAL A 244 -15.00 -3.98 5.71
N ASN A 245 -16.05 -3.31 6.21
CA ASN A 245 -16.59 -3.59 7.56
C ASN A 245 -17.10 -5.02 7.67
N ALA A 246 -17.78 -5.54 6.65
CA ALA A 246 -18.29 -6.92 6.66
C ALA A 246 -17.13 -7.93 6.66
N ALA A 247 -16.12 -7.74 5.81
CA ALA A 247 -14.94 -8.59 5.76
C ALA A 247 -14.15 -8.56 7.09
N MET A 248 -13.89 -7.36 7.64
CA MET A 248 -13.17 -7.22 8.91
C MET A 248 -13.96 -7.88 10.06
N ARG A 249 -15.29 -7.65 10.13
CA ARG A 249 -16.15 -8.29 11.13
C ARG A 249 -16.04 -9.80 11.06
N TRP A 250 -16.08 -10.38 9.84
CA TRP A 250 -15.93 -11.82 9.65
C TRP A 250 -14.58 -12.31 10.19
N ARG A 251 -13.46 -11.66 9.84
CA ARG A 251 -12.13 -12.01 10.34
C ARG A 251 -12.03 -11.94 11.87
N LEU A 252 -12.68 -10.94 12.49
CA LEU A 252 -12.70 -10.81 13.96
C LEU A 252 -13.51 -11.93 14.60
N LEU A 253 -14.70 -12.24 14.08
CA LEU A 253 -15.57 -13.32 14.58
C LEU A 253 -14.93 -14.69 14.39
N GLU A 254 -14.32 -14.96 13.24
CA GLU A 254 -13.58 -16.20 12.99
C GLU A 254 -12.48 -16.44 14.04
N ARG A 255 -11.67 -15.41 14.33
CA ARG A 255 -10.65 -15.51 15.39
C ARG A 255 -11.26 -15.84 16.75
N LEU A 256 -12.40 -15.24 17.09
CA LEU A 256 -13.11 -15.54 18.34
C LEU A 256 -13.63 -16.98 18.37
N MET A 257 -14.22 -17.44 17.27
CA MET A 257 -14.72 -18.83 17.14
C MET A 257 -13.57 -19.84 17.22
N LEU A 258 -12.45 -19.59 16.55
CA LEU A 258 -11.25 -20.42 16.64
C LEU A 258 -10.66 -20.42 18.06
N ALA A 259 -10.84 -19.36 18.84
CA ALA A 259 -10.45 -19.29 20.25
C ALA A 259 -11.48 -19.96 21.20
N GLY A 260 -12.56 -20.56 20.67
CA GLY A 260 -13.53 -21.32 21.44
C GLY A 260 -14.78 -20.54 21.84
N VAL A 261 -14.99 -19.34 21.31
CA VAL A 261 -16.24 -18.58 21.53
C VAL A 261 -17.32 -19.09 20.58
N THR A 262 -18.49 -19.44 21.11
CA THR A 262 -19.65 -19.78 20.27
C THR A 262 -20.33 -18.50 19.78
N VAL A 263 -20.43 -18.36 18.47
CA VAL A 263 -21.20 -17.30 17.81
C VAL A 263 -22.37 -17.97 17.08
N GLU A 264 -23.60 -17.72 17.53
CA GLU A 264 -24.80 -18.36 16.95
C GLU A 264 -25.14 -17.83 15.55
N ASP A 265 -24.95 -16.53 15.33
CA ASP A 265 -25.27 -15.87 14.06
C ASP A 265 -24.17 -14.83 13.75
N PRO A 266 -23.13 -15.21 12.96
CA PRO A 266 -22.04 -14.29 12.59
C PRO A 266 -22.52 -13.07 11.80
N ASP A 267 -23.58 -13.20 11.00
CA ASP A 267 -24.05 -12.11 10.11
C ASP A 267 -24.67 -10.95 10.89
N THR A 268 -25.24 -11.22 12.07
CA THR A 268 -25.87 -10.22 12.94
C THR A 268 -25.04 -9.89 14.19
N THR A 269 -23.89 -10.53 14.38
CA THR A 269 -23.00 -10.26 15.51
C THR A 269 -21.98 -9.17 15.16
N PHE A 270 -21.90 -8.15 16.02
CA PHE A 270 -20.93 -7.04 15.90
C PHE A 270 -19.94 -7.09 17.07
N VAL A 271 -18.66 -6.92 16.77
CA VAL A 271 -17.52 -6.94 17.71
C VAL A 271 -16.63 -5.74 17.51
#